data_eff4e1c1181bebe909602ab346c8d026
#
_entry.id   eff4e1c1181bebe909602ab346c8d026
#
_cell.length_a   1.000
_cell.length_b   1.000
_cell.length_c   1.000
_cell.angle_alpha   90.00
_cell.angle_beta   90.00
_cell.angle_gamma   90.00
#
_symmetry.space_group_name_H-M   'P 1'
#
loop_
_entity.id
_entity.type
_entity.pdbx_description
1 polymer ?
#
loop_
_entity_poly.entity_id
_entity_poly.type
_entity_poly.pdbx_seq_one_letter_code
_entity_poly.pdbx_strand_id
1 'polypeptide(L)'
;MGRRIFARRTTMILDAHSDLLYDVTRRRLLGEKRVLERCHLARLRRGGVEGMVLALWTDRGHGETFWERVPGAESAAGRTEIMCEAARAEFAESPWLAVVRTAGEARAARTAGKLYAFLAVEGMDAIGTDLEGIDCYADFGVRLGMLTWNGENALAAGAGCDPDRGLTDLGRRAVRRMRERGMILDVSHLNRRGFWDALEVSEGAVLASHSNCAALCDVPRNLTDEQLRAILDCGGVVGV
;
A
#
# COMPACT_ATOMS: atom_id res chain seq x y z
N MET A 1 -11.85 -12.10 -48.37
CA MET A 1 -11.39 -10.90 -47.64
C MET A 1 -11.75 -11.04 -46.18
N GLY A 2 -10.87 -11.72 -45.38
CA GLY A 2 -11.15 -12.07 -43.97
C GLY A 2 -10.90 -10.89 -43.07
N ARG A 3 -11.91 -10.40 -42.39
CA ARG A 3 -11.78 -9.45 -41.29
C ARG A 3 -11.07 -10.17 -40.14
N ARG A 4 -9.80 -9.84 -39.89
CA ARG A 4 -9.13 -10.19 -38.63
C ARG A 4 -9.87 -9.46 -37.52
N ILE A 5 -10.68 -10.21 -36.73
CA ILE A 5 -11.20 -9.76 -35.47
C ILE A 5 -9.98 -9.68 -34.52
N PHE A 6 -9.44 -8.49 -34.36
CA PHE A 6 -8.54 -8.24 -33.22
C PHE A 6 -9.33 -8.49 -31.96
N ALA A 7 -9.13 -9.64 -31.33
CA ALA A 7 -9.54 -9.83 -29.97
C ALA A 7 -8.99 -8.65 -29.18
N ARG A 8 -9.85 -7.79 -28.64
CA ARG A 8 -9.43 -6.78 -27.64
C ARG A 8 -8.76 -7.57 -26.54
N ARG A 9 -7.44 -7.50 -26.45
CA ARG A 9 -6.76 -7.80 -25.20
C ARG A 9 -7.36 -6.80 -24.20
N THR A 10 -8.23 -7.29 -23.33
CA THR A 10 -8.65 -6.51 -22.16
C THR A 10 -7.40 -6.34 -21.32
N THR A 11 -6.83 -5.15 -21.41
CA THR A 11 -5.69 -4.79 -20.57
C THR A 11 -6.22 -4.79 -19.14
N MET A 12 -5.74 -5.70 -18.30
CA MET A 12 -6.06 -5.73 -16.88
C MET A 12 -5.41 -4.51 -16.23
N ILE A 13 -6.19 -3.75 -15.50
CA ILE A 13 -5.67 -2.65 -14.68
C ILE A 13 -5.66 -3.11 -13.23
N LEU A 14 -4.47 -3.12 -12.64
CA LEU A 14 -4.25 -3.21 -11.21
C LEU A 14 -3.85 -1.82 -10.72
N ASP A 15 -4.67 -1.20 -9.90
CA ASP A 15 -4.31 0.00 -9.16
C ASP A 15 -3.36 -0.42 -8.03
N ALA A 16 -2.08 -0.12 -8.17
CA ALA A 16 -1.04 -0.61 -7.27
C ALA A 16 -0.97 0.13 -5.93
N HIS A 17 -1.70 1.25 -5.79
CA HIS A 17 -1.85 1.97 -4.52
C HIS A 17 -3.11 2.83 -4.51
N SER A 18 -3.91 2.72 -3.47
CA SER A 18 -5.14 3.48 -3.33
C SER A 18 -5.48 3.78 -1.87
N ASP A 19 -5.70 5.06 -1.57
CA ASP A 19 -6.11 5.58 -0.25
C ASP A 19 -7.63 5.51 0.00
N LEU A 20 -8.34 4.68 -0.75
CA LEU A 20 -9.79 4.56 -0.59
C LEU A 20 -10.24 4.21 0.84
N LEU A 21 -9.39 3.49 1.61
CA LEU A 21 -9.70 3.19 3.01
C LEU A 21 -9.71 4.44 3.89
N TYR A 22 -8.97 5.47 3.54
CA TYR A 22 -9.05 6.76 4.23
C TYR A 22 -10.42 7.43 4.02
N ASP A 23 -10.93 7.50 2.78
CA ASP A 23 -12.28 8.01 2.50
C ASP A 23 -13.38 7.14 3.15
N VAL A 24 -13.22 5.82 3.09
CA VAL A 24 -14.09 4.87 3.80
C VAL A 24 -14.15 5.19 5.29
N THR A 25 -13.01 5.34 5.94
CA THR A 25 -12.93 5.62 7.38
C THR A 25 -13.62 6.93 7.72
N ARG A 26 -13.31 8.01 6.99
CA ARG A 26 -13.95 9.32 7.19
C ARG A 26 -15.47 9.23 7.12
N ARG A 27 -15.99 8.62 6.06
CA ARG A 27 -17.44 8.55 5.82
C ARG A 27 -18.13 7.62 6.81
N ARG A 28 -17.51 6.51 7.18
CA ARG A 28 -18.08 5.59 8.17
C ARG A 28 -18.19 6.23 9.56
N LEU A 29 -17.22 7.03 9.95
CA LEU A 29 -17.28 7.82 11.19
C LEU A 29 -18.41 8.88 11.17
N LEU A 30 -18.87 9.29 9.98
CA LEU A 30 -20.06 10.12 9.79
C LEU A 30 -21.36 9.29 9.68
N GLY A 31 -21.31 7.96 9.89
CA GLY A 31 -22.46 7.07 9.85
C GLY A 31 -22.82 6.52 8.46
N GLU A 32 -22.01 6.81 7.41
CA GLU A 32 -22.24 6.25 6.08
C GLU A 32 -21.88 4.75 6.05
N LYS A 33 -22.54 4.01 5.16
CA LYS A 33 -22.29 2.58 4.92
C LYS A 33 -22.13 2.31 3.43
N ARG A 34 -21.51 1.18 3.08
CA ARG A 34 -21.28 0.75 1.69
C ARG A 34 -20.59 1.85 0.88
N VAL A 35 -19.57 2.47 1.46
CA VAL A 35 -18.88 3.63 0.88
C VAL A 35 -18.19 3.28 -0.42
N LEU A 36 -17.47 2.15 -0.47
CA LEU A 36 -16.81 1.69 -1.70
C LEU A 36 -17.80 1.47 -2.83
N GLU A 37 -18.95 0.89 -2.52
CA GLU A 37 -19.98 0.66 -3.53
C GLU A 37 -20.63 1.95 -4.02
N ARG A 38 -21.05 2.80 -3.11
CA ARG A 38 -21.81 4.03 -3.43
C ARG A 38 -20.94 5.11 -4.08
N CYS A 39 -19.69 5.24 -3.66
CA CYS A 39 -18.82 6.35 -4.06
C CYS A 39 -17.79 5.96 -5.13
N HIS A 40 -17.34 4.70 -5.15
CA HIS A 40 -16.16 4.31 -5.92
C HIS A 40 -16.40 3.23 -6.97
N LEU A 41 -17.23 2.21 -6.70
CA LEU A 41 -17.40 1.04 -7.56
C LEU A 41 -17.73 1.39 -9.02
N ALA A 42 -18.62 2.35 -9.26
CA ALA A 42 -19.01 2.73 -10.62
C ALA A 42 -17.84 3.34 -11.40
N ARG A 43 -16.93 4.06 -10.73
CA ARG A 43 -15.72 4.64 -11.33
C ARG A 43 -14.67 3.58 -11.60
N LEU A 44 -14.41 2.67 -10.66
CA LEU A 44 -13.50 1.55 -10.80
C LEU A 44 -13.90 0.68 -12.01
N ARG A 45 -15.18 0.31 -12.10
CA ARG A 45 -15.68 -0.48 -13.24
C ARG A 45 -15.55 0.24 -14.58
N ARG A 46 -15.89 1.53 -14.64
CA ARG A 46 -15.73 2.33 -15.87
C ARG A 46 -14.26 2.46 -16.28
N GLY A 47 -13.34 2.56 -15.31
CA GLY A 47 -11.92 2.60 -15.54
C GLY A 47 -11.32 1.26 -15.93
N GLY A 48 -12.08 0.16 -15.88
CA GLY A 48 -11.56 -1.18 -16.17
C GLY A 48 -10.62 -1.71 -15.09
N VAL A 49 -10.72 -1.17 -13.86
CA VAL A 49 -9.94 -1.67 -12.72
C VAL A 49 -10.50 -3.03 -12.30
N GLU A 50 -9.66 -4.04 -12.29
CA GLU A 50 -10.01 -5.39 -11.87
C GLU A 50 -9.47 -5.72 -10.48
N GLY A 51 -8.35 -5.11 -10.11
CA GLY A 51 -7.71 -5.27 -8.80
C GLY A 51 -7.15 -3.96 -8.28
N MET A 52 -6.95 -3.90 -6.98
CA MET A 52 -6.37 -2.74 -6.32
C MET A 52 -5.55 -3.14 -5.10
N VAL A 53 -4.66 -2.25 -4.68
CA VAL A 53 -3.98 -2.31 -3.39
C VAL A 53 -4.59 -1.22 -2.51
N LEU A 54 -5.29 -1.61 -1.47
CA LEU A 54 -5.92 -0.68 -0.53
C LEU A 54 -4.97 -0.41 0.64
N ALA A 55 -4.54 0.84 0.79
CA ALA A 55 -3.59 1.25 1.80
C ALA A 55 -4.27 1.61 3.13
N LEU A 56 -3.70 1.12 4.22
CA LEU A 56 -3.90 1.65 5.57
C LEU A 56 -2.90 2.79 5.74
N TRP A 57 -3.33 4.00 5.43
CA TRP A 57 -2.54 5.22 5.60
C TRP A 57 -3.06 6.02 6.78
N THR A 58 -2.25 6.14 7.80
CA THR A 58 -2.65 6.70 9.10
C THR A 58 -1.83 7.92 9.53
N ASP A 59 -0.98 8.44 8.65
CA ASP A 59 -0.27 9.68 8.90
C ASP A 59 -1.25 10.85 9.00
N ARG A 60 -0.88 11.87 9.76
CA ARG A 60 -1.71 13.08 9.88
C ARG A 60 -1.69 13.95 8.63
N GLY A 61 -0.68 13.77 7.75
CA GLY A 61 -0.45 14.63 6.61
C GLY A 61 -0.19 16.09 7.00
N HIS A 62 0.24 16.90 6.05
CA HIS A 62 0.38 18.34 6.28
C HIS A 62 -0.99 19.03 6.18
N GLY A 63 -1.49 19.55 7.30
CA GLY A 63 -2.74 20.29 7.37
C GLY A 63 -4.02 19.45 7.45
N GLU A 64 -3.90 18.14 7.63
CA GLU A 64 -5.05 17.25 7.82
C GLU A 64 -5.54 17.34 9.29
N THR A 65 -6.74 17.86 9.48
CA THR A 65 -7.34 18.07 10.80
C THR A 65 -8.42 17.03 11.14
N PHE A 66 -8.68 16.09 10.24
CA PHE A 66 -9.73 15.10 10.44
C PHE A 66 -9.51 14.27 11.71
N TRP A 67 -8.31 13.74 11.88
CA TRP A 67 -7.97 12.91 13.03
C TRP A 67 -8.03 13.62 14.38
N GLU A 68 -7.85 14.95 14.39
CA GLU A 68 -7.92 15.76 15.63
C GLU A 68 -9.30 15.74 16.28
N ARG A 69 -10.33 15.37 15.51
CA ARG A 69 -11.74 15.34 15.95
C ARG A 69 -12.24 13.92 16.22
N VAL A 70 -11.38 12.92 16.08
CA VAL A 70 -11.74 11.52 16.22
C VAL A 70 -11.20 11.00 17.56
N PRO A 71 -12.04 10.67 18.53
CA PRO A 71 -11.60 10.08 19.78
C PRO A 71 -10.83 8.78 19.54
N GLY A 72 -9.71 8.60 20.24
CA GLY A 72 -8.83 7.44 20.08
C GLY A 72 -7.80 7.56 18.94
N ALA A 73 -7.85 8.64 18.13
CA ALA A 73 -6.94 8.85 17.00
C ALA A 73 -5.69 9.68 17.34
N GLU A 74 -5.40 9.88 18.62
CA GLU A 74 -4.26 10.69 19.07
C GLU A 74 -2.92 10.07 18.69
N SER A 75 -2.84 8.74 18.69
CA SER A 75 -1.66 7.97 18.29
C SER A 75 -1.81 7.37 16.88
N ALA A 76 -0.69 7.02 16.24
CA ALA A 76 -0.70 6.27 14.99
C ALA A 76 -1.36 4.89 15.17
N ALA A 77 -1.14 4.24 16.31
CA ALA A 77 -1.77 2.95 16.63
C ALA A 77 -3.30 3.07 16.71
N GLY A 78 -3.81 4.08 17.42
CA GLY A 78 -5.26 4.31 17.51
C GLY A 78 -5.90 4.62 16.14
N ARG A 79 -5.24 5.42 15.30
CA ARG A 79 -5.71 5.68 13.93
C ARG A 79 -5.76 4.41 13.09
N THR A 80 -4.75 3.55 13.22
CA THR A 80 -4.69 2.25 12.52
C THR A 80 -5.84 1.35 12.96
N GLU A 81 -6.11 1.25 14.25
CA GLU A 81 -7.21 0.44 14.79
C GLU A 81 -8.56 0.91 14.23
N ILE A 82 -8.84 2.22 14.30
CA ILE A 82 -10.06 2.83 13.75
C ILE A 82 -10.20 2.53 12.25
N MET A 83 -9.11 2.65 11.47
CA MET A 83 -9.13 2.37 10.04
C MET A 83 -9.36 0.88 9.76
N CYS A 84 -8.74 -0.02 10.54
CA CYS A 84 -8.96 -1.46 10.42
C CYS A 84 -10.41 -1.85 10.73
N GLU A 85 -11.03 -1.26 11.74
CA GLU A 85 -12.45 -1.48 12.06
C GLU A 85 -13.36 -1.00 10.92
N ALA A 86 -13.12 0.20 10.40
CA ALA A 86 -13.87 0.73 9.27
C ALA A 86 -13.72 -0.16 8.03
N ALA A 87 -12.50 -0.63 7.74
CA ALA A 87 -12.22 -1.52 6.62
C ALA A 87 -12.94 -2.88 6.78
N ARG A 88 -12.90 -3.51 7.96
CA ARG A 88 -13.63 -4.77 8.22
C ARG A 88 -15.12 -4.62 7.95
N ALA A 89 -15.72 -3.55 8.49
CA ALA A 89 -17.15 -3.29 8.30
C ALA A 89 -17.50 -3.05 6.83
N GLU A 90 -16.66 -2.32 6.08
CA GLU A 90 -16.85 -2.06 4.67
C GLU A 90 -16.73 -3.33 3.81
N PHE A 91 -15.73 -4.18 4.10
CA PHE A 91 -15.55 -5.43 3.38
C PHE A 91 -16.72 -6.39 3.59
N ALA A 92 -17.27 -6.46 4.81
CA ALA A 92 -18.44 -7.27 5.11
C ALA A 92 -19.69 -6.81 4.31
N GLU A 93 -19.77 -5.53 3.97
CA GLU A 93 -20.87 -4.93 3.18
C GLU A 93 -20.60 -4.94 1.67
N SER A 94 -19.45 -5.46 1.21
CA SER A 94 -18.98 -5.40 -0.19
C SER A 94 -18.86 -6.79 -0.85
N PRO A 95 -19.97 -7.51 -1.14
CA PRO A 95 -19.92 -8.87 -1.68
C PRO A 95 -19.31 -8.97 -3.09
N TRP A 96 -19.19 -7.85 -3.78
CA TRP A 96 -18.57 -7.70 -5.09
C TRP A 96 -17.03 -7.56 -5.03
N LEU A 97 -16.46 -7.40 -3.85
CA LEU A 97 -15.03 -7.27 -3.59
C LEU A 97 -14.52 -8.52 -2.87
N ALA A 98 -13.35 -9.01 -3.25
CA ALA A 98 -12.63 -10.04 -2.51
C ALA A 98 -11.32 -9.47 -1.98
N VAL A 99 -11.15 -9.43 -0.66
CA VAL A 99 -9.84 -9.18 -0.05
C VAL A 99 -9.01 -10.44 -0.18
N VAL A 100 -7.83 -10.34 -0.79
CA VAL A 100 -7.01 -11.47 -1.19
C VAL A 100 -5.60 -11.36 -0.62
N ARG A 101 -4.97 -12.51 -0.39
CA ARG A 101 -3.62 -12.62 0.15
C ARG A 101 -2.62 -13.22 -0.83
N THR A 102 -3.13 -13.84 -1.90
CA THR A 102 -2.31 -14.56 -2.89
C THR A 102 -2.77 -14.27 -4.31
N ALA A 103 -1.87 -14.47 -5.27
CA ALA A 103 -2.21 -14.39 -6.69
C ALA A 103 -3.24 -15.47 -7.11
N GLY A 104 -3.28 -16.62 -6.41
CA GLY A 104 -4.29 -17.64 -6.62
C GLY A 104 -5.69 -17.15 -6.27
N GLU A 105 -5.85 -16.54 -5.10
CA GLU A 105 -7.10 -15.94 -4.66
C GLU A 105 -7.55 -14.79 -5.57
N ALA A 106 -6.61 -13.94 -6.03
CA ALA A 106 -6.92 -12.88 -6.99
C ALA A 106 -7.46 -13.43 -8.31
N ARG A 107 -6.85 -14.49 -8.84
CA ARG A 107 -7.36 -15.18 -10.05
C ARG A 107 -8.75 -15.78 -9.83
N ALA A 108 -8.98 -16.42 -8.68
CA ALA A 108 -10.29 -16.97 -8.33
C ALA A 108 -11.36 -15.88 -8.22
N ALA A 109 -11.05 -14.75 -7.58
CA ALA A 109 -11.95 -13.60 -7.49
C ALA A 109 -12.34 -13.08 -8.87
N ARG A 110 -11.37 -12.90 -9.78
CA ARG A 110 -11.62 -12.49 -11.17
C ARG A 110 -12.53 -13.47 -11.90
N THR A 111 -12.28 -14.77 -11.77
CA THR A 111 -13.10 -15.82 -12.39
C THR A 111 -14.55 -15.76 -11.86
N ALA A 112 -14.74 -15.39 -10.60
CA ALA A 112 -16.04 -15.19 -9.98
C ALA A 112 -16.70 -13.83 -10.32
N GLY A 113 -16.08 -13.01 -11.18
CA GLY A 113 -16.59 -11.69 -11.58
C GLY A 113 -16.50 -10.62 -10.49
N LYS A 114 -15.67 -10.84 -9.47
CA LYS A 114 -15.42 -9.88 -8.40
C LYS A 114 -14.19 -9.03 -8.71
N LEU A 115 -14.19 -7.79 -8.20
CA LEU A 115 -12.96 -7.06 -8.01
C LEU A 115 -12.19 -7.70 -6.85
N TYR A 116 -10.87 -7.57 -6.85
CA TYR A 116 -10.04 -8.04 -5.73
C TYR A 116 -9.18 -6.91 -5.15
N ALA A 117 -8.85 -7.03 -3.88
CA ALA A 117 -7.96 -6.08 -3.21
C ALA A 117 -6.91 -6.82 -2.39
N PHE A 118 -5.65 -6.44 -2.59
CA PHE A 118 -4.60 -6.67 -1.60
C PHE A 118 -4.63 -5.54 -0.59
N LEU A 119 -4.20 -5.81 0.64
CA LEU A 119 -4.06 -4.77 1.66
C LEU A 119 -2.59 -4.38 1.80
N ALA A 120 -2.37 -3.09 1.94
CA ALA A 120 -1.08 -2.50 2.26
C ALA A 120 -1.14 -1.69 3.56
N VAL A 121 0.02 -1.47 4.18
CA VAL A 121 0.23 -0.43 5.18
C VAL A 121 1.20 0.59 4.62
N GLU A 122 0.85 1.87 4.70
CA GLU A 122 1.66 2.99 4.24
C GLU A 122 2.16 3.79 5.43
N GLY A 123 3.45 3.57 5.76
CA GLY A 123 4.05 4.04 7.00
C GLY A 123 3.71 3.17 8.20
N MET A 124 4.73 2.60 8.81
CA MET A 124 4.58 1.70 9.97
C MET A 124 4.79 2.43 11.30
N ASP A 125 4.37 3.70 11.39
CA ASP A 125 4.51 4.51 12.59
C ASP A 125 3.74 3.92 13.79
N ALA A 126 2.67 3.20 13.50
CA ALA A 126 1.80 2.59 14.50
C ALA A 126 2.50 1.48 15.33
N ILE A 127 3.50 0.81 14.76
CA ILE A 127 4.23 -0.24 15.50
C ILE A 127 5.28 0.34 16.46
N GLY A 128 5.68 1.60 16.30
CA GLY A 128 6.73 2.21 17.11
C GLY A 128 8.02 1.39 17.07
N THR A 129 8.38 0.79 18.21
CA THR A 129 9.56 -0.09 18.33
C THR A 129 9.19 -1.57 18.51
N ASP A 130 7.90 -1.90 18.49
CA ASP A 130 7.41 -3.26 18.69
C ASP A 130 7.12 -3.96 17.36
N LEU A 131 7.98 -4.90 16.99
CA LEU A 131 7.86 -5.65 15.75
C LEU A 131 6.66 -6.64 15.73
N GLU A 132 6.03 -6.94 16.86
CA GLU A 132 4.78 -7.74 16.91
C GLU A 132 3.65 -7.03 16.15
N GLY A 133 3.72 -5.70 16.03
CA GLY A 133 2.79 -4.94 15.19
C GLY A 133 2.80 -5.37 13.72
N ILE A 134 3.91 -5.89 13.18
CA ILE A 134 3.99 -6.47 11.83
C ILE A 134 3.15 -7.73 11.76
N ASP A 135 3.14 -8.54 12.82
CA ASP A 135 2.31 -9.75 12.90
C ASP A 135 0.83 -9.39 12.88
N CYS A 136 0.44 -8.36 13.62
CA CYS A 136 -0.93 -7.84 13.63
C CYS A 136 -1.38 -7.41 12.23
N TYR A 137 -0.52 -6.71 11.47
CA TYR A 137 -0.81 -6.35 10.08
C TYR A 137 -0.97 -7.59 9.19
N ALA A 138 -0.03 -8.55 9.28
CA ALA A 138 -0.08 -9.77 8.50
C ALA A 138 -1.34 -10.60 8.79
N ASP A 139 -1.75 -10.71 10.05
CA ASP A 139 -2.95 -11.41 10.50
C ASP A 139 -4.23 -10.70 10.04
N PHE A 140 -4.25 -9.36 10.05
CA PHE A 140 -5.32 -8.57 9.45
C PHE A 140 -5.48 -8.85 7.95
N GLY A 141 -4.42 -9.27 7.26
CA GLY A 141 -4.42 -9.60 5.84
C GLY A 141 -3.53 -8.71 4.98
N VAL A 142 -2.77 -7.80 5.59
CA VAL A 142 -1.80 -6.97 4.87
C VAL A 142 -0.73 -7.85 4.22
N ARG A 143 -0.40 -7.54 2.97
CA ARG A 143 0.62 -8.26 2.18
C ARG A 143 1.68 -7.35 1.61
N LEU A 144 1.50 -6.05 1.67
CA LEU A 144 2.47 -5.04 1.24
C LEU A 144 2.72 -4.08 2.41
N GLY A 145 3.97 -3.67 2.58
CA GLY A 145 4.30 -2.74 3.65
C GLY A 145 5.35 -1.72 3.25
N MET A 146 5.05 -0.45 3.49
CA MET A 146 5.96 0.67 3.41
C MET A 146 6.42 1.03 4.82
N LEU A 147 7.74 1.08 5.06
CA LEU A 147 8.28 1.36 6.39
C LEU A 147 7.95 2.77 6.86
N THR A 148 7.97 3.72 5.93
CA THR A 148 7.72 5.15 6.20
C THR A 148 6.68 5.70 5.24
N TRP A 149 6.07 6.80 5.62
CA TRP A 149 5.58 7.79 4.69
C TRP A 149 6.71 8.79 4.39
N ASN A 150 6.44 10.10 4.23
CA ASN A 150 7.47 11.08 3.87
C ASN A 150 8.40 11.47 5.03
N GLY A 151 7.97 11.27 6.27
CA GLY A 151 8.72 11.55 7.48
C GLY A 151 9.67 10.41 7.89
N GLU A 152 10.35 10.59 9.01
CA GLU A 152 11.12 9.53 9.66
C GLU A 152 10.33 8.91 10.82
N ASN A 153 10.61 7.64 11.07
CA ASN A 153 10.11 6.93 12.24
C ASN A 153 11.20 6.03 12.85
N ALA A 154 10.82 5.14 13.76
CA ALA A 154 11.77 4.24 14.41
C ALA A 154 12.48 3.27 13.45
N LEU A 155 11.94 3.05 12.24
CA LEU A 155 12.44 2.06 11.28
C LEU A 155 13.36 2.65 10.22
N ALA A 156 13.00 3.82 9.69
CA ALA A 156 13.67 4.40 8.53
C ALA A 156 13.40 5.90 8.39
N ALA A 157 14.12 6.53 7.47
CA ALA A 157 13.85 7.87 7.00
C ALA A 157 13.11 7.85 5.66
N GLY A 158 12.04 8.65 5.57
CA GLY A 158 11.26 8.82 4.36
C GLY A 158 11.86 9.83 3.38
N ALA A 159 11.25 9.97 2.21
CA ALA A 159 11.74 10.80 1.11
C ALA A 159 11.81 12.31 1.44
N GLY A 160 11.09 12.77 2.47
CA GLY A 160 11.15 14.15 2.96
C GLY A 160 12.25 14.44 3.96
N CYS A 161 13.05 13.42 4.33
CA CYS A 161 14.09 13.51 5.34
C CYS A 161 15.49 13.55 4.74
N ASP A 162 16.52 13.63 5.61
CA ASP A 162 17.92 13.56 5.23
C ASP A 162 18.18 12.35 4.31
N PRO A 163 18.67 12.56 3.09
CA PRO A 163 18.87 11.49 2.11
C PRO A 163 19.97 10.48 2.52
N ASP A 164 20.84 10.82 3.46
CA ASP A 164 21.95 9.98 3.92
C ASP A 164 21.55 9.09 5.12
N ARG A 165 20.39 9.30 5.71
CA ARG A 165 19.85 8.45 6.78
C ARG A 165 19.09 7.26 6.17
N GLY A 166 19.62 6.05 6.38
CA GLY A 166 19.00 4.82 5.87
C GLY A 166 18.06 4.15 6.87
N LEU A 167 17.98 2.83 6.77
CA LEU A 167 17.27 2.00 7.74
C LEU A 167 18.01 2.00 9.09
N THR A 168 17.24 2.04 10.17
CA THR A 168 17.77 1.72 11.50
C THR A 168 18.00 0.21 11.64
N ASP A 169 18.68 -0.24 12.70
CA ASP A 169 18.79 -1.66 13.01
C ASP A 169 17.43 -2.30 13.23
N LEU A 170 16.48 -1.54 13.81
CA LEU A 170 15.11 -1.97 13.96
C LEU A 170 14.41 -2.09 12.60
N GLY A 171 14.63 -1.15 11.68
CA GLY A 171 14.13 -1.20 10.31
C GLY A 171 14.60 -2.42 9.54
N ARG A 172 15.89 -2.75 9.67
CA ARG A 172 16.45 -3.99 9.07
C ARG A 172 15.78 -5.25 9.62
N ARG A 173 15.50 -5.29 10.92
CA ARG A 173 14.76 -6.38 11.55
C ARG A 173 13.31 -6.41 11.10
N ALA A 174 12.67 -5.24 10.94
CA ALA A 174 11.30 -5.13 10.43
C ALA A 174 11.17 -5.72 9.02
N VAL A 175 12.09 -5.40 8.11
CA VAL A 175 12.10 -5.98 6.75
C VAL A 175 12.18 -7.52 6.78
N ARG A 176 13.07 -8.08 7.62
CA ARG A 176 13.14 -9.55 7.79
C ARG A 176 11.84 -10.13 8.34
N ARG A 177 11.23 -9.46 9.35
CA ARG A 177 9.96 -9.90 9.93
C ARG A 177 8.82 -9.85 8.92
N MET A 178 8.73 -8.80 8.10
CA MET A 178 7.77 -8.73 7.00
C MET A 178 7.90 -9.93 6.07
N ARG A 179 9.11 -10.27 5.64
CA ARG A 179 9.37 -11.44 4.79
C ARG A 179 8.93 -12.74 5.46
N GLU A 180 9.26 -12.98 6.74
CA GLU A 180 8.82 -14.14 7.51
C GLU A 180 7.30 -14.27 7.55
N ARG A 181 6.59 -13.15 7.55
CA ARG A 181 5.13 -13.08 7.55
C ARG A 181 4.51 -13.08 6.14
N GLY A 182 5.33 -13.25 5.10
CA GLY A 182 4.87 -13.27 3.71
C GLY A 182 4.35 -11.92 3.21
N MET A 183 4.87 -10.82 3.77
CA MET A 183 4.62 -9.47 3.28
C MET A 183 5.73 -9.05 2.33
N ILE A 184 5.36 -8.34 1.27
CA ILE A 184 6.29 -7.76 0.28
C ILE A 184 6.67 -6.36 0.76
N LEU A 185 7.96 -6.05 0.71
CA LEU A 185 8.45 -4.71 0.97
C LEU A 185 8.12 -3.79 -0.20
N ASP A 186 7.42 -2.71 0.09
CA ASP A 186 7.18 -1.60 -0.82
C ASP A 186 8.15 -0.47 -0.48
N VAL A 187 9.02 -0.12 -1.44
CA VAL A 187 10.07 0.89 -1.26
C VAL A 187 9.58 2.31 -1.58
N SER A 188 8.31 2.47 -1.97
CA SER A 188 7.72 3.80 -2.08
C SER A 188 7.87 4.56 -0.76
N HIS A 189 8.10 5.86 -0.84
CA HIS A 189 8.35 6.76 0.28
C HIS A 189 9.70 6.61 0.99
N LEU A 190 10.50 5.59 0.78
CA LEU A 190 11.86 5.57 1.33
C LEU A 190 12.71 6.66 0.68
N ASN A 191 13.60 7.27 1.47
CA ASN A 191 14.65 8.11 0.91
C ASN A 191 15.69 7.27 0.14
N ARG A 192 16.64 7.93 -0.53
CA ARG A 192 17.61 7.26 -1.39
C ARG A 192 18.45 6.23 -0.64
N ARG A 193 18.95 6.55 0.53
CA ARG A 193 19.76 5.63 1.34
C ARG A 193 18.91 4.46 1.86
N GLY A 194 17.72 4.75 2.38
CA GLY A 194 16.78 3.76 2.87
C GLY A 194 16.39 2.74 1.80
N PHE A 195 16.24 3.18 0.55
CA PHE A 195 15.99 2.28 -0.58
C PHE A 195 17.09 1.22 -0.73
N TRP A 196 18.37 1.62 -0.76
CA TRP A 196 19.48 0.69 -0.94
C TRP A 196 19.66 -0.24 0.26
N ASP A 197 19.55 0.30 1.48
CA ASP A 197 19.58 -0.50 2.70
C ASP A 197 18.45 -1.54 2.74
N ALA A 198 17.25 -1.16 2.28
CA ALA A 198 16.09 -2.03 2.23
C ALA A 198 16.27 -3.16 1.20
N LEU A 199 16.77 -2.82 0.02
CA LEU A 199 17.06 -3.79 -1.03
C LEU A 199 18.11 -4.83 -0.58
N GLU A 200 19.16 -4.39 0.10
CA GLU A 200 20.20 -5.27 0.66
C GLU A 200 19.62 -6.30 1.64
N VAL A 201 18.64 -5.88 2.48
CA VAL A 201 18.07 -6.73 3.54
C VAL A 201 16.91 -7.59 3.06
N SER A 202 16.20 -7.18 2.01
CA SER A 202 14.96 -7.83 1.58
C SER A 202 15.15 -9.26 1.10
N GLU A 203 16.34 -9.60 0.55
CA GLU A 203 16.68 -10.93 0.00
C GLU A 203 15.61 -11.50 -0.96
N GLY A 204 14.85 -10.62 -1.62
CA GLY A 204 13.77 -11.02 -2.54
C GLY A 204 13.22 -9.85 -3.33
N ALA A 205 12.17 -10.12 -4.09
CA ALA A 205 11.51 -9.08 -4.87
C ALA A 205 10.91 -8.00 -3.96
N VAL A 206 11.17 -6.75 -4.32
CA VAL A 206 10.51 -5.57 -3.73
C VAL A 206 9.62 -4.92 -4.78
N LEU A 207 8.73 -4.05 -4.36
CA LEU A 207 7.96 -3.25 -5.30
C LEU A 207 8.02 -1.77 -4.93
N ALA A 208 7.77 -0.92 -5.92
CA ALA A 208 7.42 0.47 -5.70
C ALA A 208 6.00 0.65 -6.23
N SER A 209 5.01 0.68 -5.34
CA SER A 209 3.60 0.71 -5.75
C SER A 209 3.20 2.01 -6.43
N HIS A 210 3.81 3.14 -6.07
CA HIS A 210 3.48 4.47 -6.57
C HIS A 210 4.69 5.42 -6.53
N SER A 211 5.65 5.21 -7.41
CA SER A 211 6.83 6.06 -7.57
C SER A 211 7.11 6.30 -9.05
N ASN A 212 7.37 7.56 -9.42
CA ASN A 212 7.66 7.94 -10.78
C ASN A 212 9.18 7.93 -11.08
N CYS A 213 9.55 8.30 -12.32
CA CYS A 213 10.93 8.35 -12.77
C CYS A 213 11.55 9.71 -12.43
N ALA A 214 12.69 9.73 -11.73
CA ALA A 214 13.45 10.95 -11.45
C ALA A 214 13.95 11.62 -12.73
N ALA A 215 14.24 10.84 -13.78
CA ALA A 215 14.63 11.38 -15.10
C ALA A 215 13.54 12.26 -15.75
N LEU A 216 12.26 12.09 -15.37
CA LEU A 216 11.15 12.92 -15.85
C LEU A 216 10.79 14.05 -14.89
N CYS A 217 10.97 13.82 -13.60
CA CYS A 217 10.72 14.81 -12.57
C CYS A 217 11.65 14.52 -11.37
N ASP A 218 12.70 15.32 -11.24
CA ASP A 218 13.73 15.12 -10.20
C ASP A 218 13.26 15.67 -8.85
N VAL A 219 12.53 14.82 -8.14
CA VAL A 219 12.09 15.05 -6.75
C VAL A 219 12.48 13.85 -5.88
N PRO A 220 12.71 14.03 -4.57
CA PRO A 220 13.15 12.95 -3.67
C PRO A 220 12.25 11.70 -3.65
N ARG A 221 10.99 11.88 -4.04
CA ARG A 221 9.97 10.83 -4.07
C ARG A 221 10.08 9.89 -5.26
N ASN A 222 10.81 10.32 -6.31
CA ASN A 222 10.93 9.58 -7.56
C ASN A 222 12.22 8.73 -7.58
N LEU A 223 12.15 7.62 -8.33
CA LEU A 223 13.23 6.65 -8.44
C LEU A 223 14.18 7.02 -9.57
N THR A 224 15.49 6.89 -9.32
CA THR A 224 16.51 6.98 -10.36
C THR A 224 16.46 5.76 -11.27
N ASP A 225 17.05 5.86 -12.46
CA ASP A 225 17.15 4.73 -13.39
C ASP A 225 17.87 3.53 -12.77
N GLU A 226 18.84 3.77 -11.90
CA GLU A 226 19.55 2.72 -11.16
C GLU A 226 18.63 1.99 -10.18
N GLN A 227 17.81 2.74 -9.44
CA GLN A 227 16.82 2.18 -8.52
C GLN A 227 15.75 1.40 -9.27
N LEU A 228 15.26 1.93 -10.40
CA LEU A 228 14.30 1.22 -11.26
C LEU A 228 14.87 -0.11 -11.76
N ARG A 229 16.13 -0.11 -12.25
CA ARG A 229 16.80 -1.35 -12.67
C ARG A 229 16.93 -2.34 -11.53
N ALA A 230 17.35 -1.88 -10.35
CA ALA A 230 17.51 -2.74 -9.18
C ALA A 230 16.20 -3.43 -8.75
N ILE A 231 15.05 -2.72 -8.83
CA ILE A 231 13.73 -3.33 -8.60
C ILE A 231 13.44 -4.41 -9.64
N LEU A 232 13.68 -4.14 -10.91
CA LEU A 232 13.43 -5.10 -11.99
C LEU A 232 14.36 -6.32 -11.90
N ASP A 233 15.63 -6.12 -11.57
CA ASP A 233 16.64 -7.17 -11.46
C ASP A 233 16.33 -8.15 -10.32
N CYS A 234 15.70 -7.69 -9.23
CA CYS A 234 15.21 -8.57 -8.17
C CYS A 234 13.82 -9.19 -8.46
N GLY A 235 13.26 -9.00 -9.66
CA GLY A 235 11.94 -9.51 -10.05
C GLY A 235 10.77 -8.71 -9.52
N GLY A 236 11.01 -7.47 -9.15
CA GLY A 236 10.02 -6.54 -8.60
C GLY A 236 9.16 -5.86 -9.66
N VAL A 237 8.28 -4.98 -9.19
CA VAL A 237 7.32 -4.22 -10.02
C VAL A 237 7.34 -2.76 -9.62
N VAL A 238 7.15 -1.88 -10.60
CA VAL A 238 7.00 -0.43 -10.39
C VAL A 238 5.62 0.00 -10.89
N GLY A 239 4.84 0.64 -10.01
CA GLY A 239 3.63 1.37 -10.31
C GLY A 239 3.91 2.87 -10.43
N VAL A 240 3.19 3.54 -11.30
CA VAL A 240 3.30 4.98 -11.58
C VAL A 240 1.97 5.68 -11.40
#